data_81e906625fb3fe977c022d965cc63061
#
_entry.id   81e906625fb3fe977c022d965cc63061
#
_cell.length_a   1.000
_cell.length_b   1.000
_cell.length_c   1.000
_cell.angle_alpha   90.00
_cell.angle_beta   90.00
_cell.angle_gamma   90.00
#
_symmetry.space_group_name_H-M   'P 1'
#
loop_
_entity.id
_entity.type
_entity.pdbx_description
1 polymer ?
#
loop_
_entity_poly.entity_id
_entity_poly.type
_entity_poly.pdbx_seq_one_letter_code
_entity_poly.pdbx_strand_id
1 'polypeptide(L)'
;MIKTEELQSLQQGHRARLRKKFLDGQLAEYEILELLLTYAIPRRDVRTLSRQLYKKYGCIHNLLAAPTESLLENEGIKENTATFFKVIHKLMQLEYKNVLDSEPIFYNYEKLENYCKSILSGKA
;
A
#
# COMPACT_ATOMS: atom_id res chain seq x y z
N MET A 1 -31.55 10.66 -0.51
CA MET A 1 -30.22 11.27 -0.24
C MET A 1 -29.69 10.74 1.07
N ILE A 2 -28.49 10.16 1.06
CA ILE A 2 -27.87 9.58 2.25
C ILE A 2 -27.32 10.72 3.12
N LYS A 3 -27.63 10.68 4.41
CA LYS A 3 -27.10 11.66 5.35
C LYS A 3 -25.58 11.44 5.53
N THR A 4 -24.86 12.50 5.86
CA THR A 4 -23.40 12.43 6.07
C THR A 4 -23.02 11.39 7.13
N GLU A 5 -23.81 11.31 8.21
CA GLU A 5 -23.56 10.33 9.28
C GLU A 5 -23.71 8.89 8.78
N GLU A 6 -24.73 8.63 7.96
CA GLU A 6 -24.96 7.30 7.38
C GLU A 6 -23.82 6.94 6.43
N LEU A 7 -23.36 7.90 5.62
CA LEU A 7 -22.25 7.69 4.70
C LEU A 7 -20.97 7.36 5.46
N GLN A 8 -20.68 8.10 6.54
CA GLN A 8 -19.51 7.84 7.39
C GLN A 8 -19.59 6.47 8.03
N SER A 9 -20.78 6.06 8.51
CA SER A 9 -20.98 4.74 9.10
C SER A 9 -20.73 3.63 8.08
N LEU A 10 -21.20 3.80 6.84
CA LEU A 10 -20.95 2.84 5.76
C LEU A 10 -19.46 2.74 5.42
N GLN A 11 -18.77 3.86 5.38
CA GLN A 11 -17.33 3.88 5.12
C GLN A 11 -16.55 3.18 6.23
N GLN A 12 -16.90 3.42 7.49
CA GLN A 12 -16.26 2.76 8.63
C GLN A 12 -16.48 1.25 8.60
N GLY A 13 -17.70 0.81 8.27
CA GLY A 13 -18.00 -0.60 8.13
C GLY A 13 -17.20 -1.26 7.02
N HIS A 14 -17.07 -0.60 5.88
CA HIS A 14 -16.28 -1.09 4.77
C HIS A 14 -14.79 -1.20 5.14
N ARG A 15 -14.26 -0.18 5.80
CA ARG A 15 -12.86 -0.17 6.25
C ARG A 15 -12.58 -1.26 7.28
N ALA A 16 -13.52 -1.49 8.18
CA ALA A 16 -13.40 -2.57 9.17
C ALA A 16 -13.37 -3.94 8.48
N ARG A 17 -14.18 -4.14 7.45
CA ARG A 17 -14.17 -5.38 6.67
C ARG A 17 -12.85 -5.57 5.92
N LEU A 18 -12.30 -4.51 5.35
CA LEU A 18 -10.98 -4.56 4.68
C LEU A 18 -9.89 -4.97 5.67
N ARG A 19 -9.87 -4.36 6.84
CA ARG A 19 -8.88 -4.68 7.87
C ARG A 19 -8.97 -6.15 8.29
N LYS A 20 -10.19 -6.65 8.50
CA LYS A 20 -10.39 -8.05 8.87
C LYS A 20 -9.90 -8.98 7.78
N LYS A 21 -10.26 -8.72 6.53
CA LYS A 21 -9.80 -9.53 5.40
C LYS A 21 -8.28 -9.52 5.27
N PHE A 22 -7.66 -8.38 5.50
CA PHE A 22 -6.21 -8.28 5.47
C PHE A 22 -5.56 -9.18 6.52
N LEU A 23 -6.06 -9.11 7.76
CA LEU A 23 -5.53 -9.92 8.85
C LEU A 23 -5.76 -11.42 8.62
N ASP A 24 -6.80 -11.78 7.90
CA ASP A 24 -7.08 -13.16 7.50
C ASP A 24 -6.28 -13.58 6.24
N GLY A 25 -5.47 -12.71 5.67
CA GLY A 25 -4.66 -13.00 4.50
C GLY A 25 -5.45 -13.12 3.20
N GLN A 26 -6.61 -12.48 3.11
CA GLN A 26 -7.55 -12.66 1.99
C GLN A 26 -7.60 -11.48 1.01
N LEU A 27 -6.74 -10.46 1.17
CA LEU A 27 -6.76 -9.31 0.27
C LEU A 27 -5.87 -9.51 -0.95
N ALA A 28 -6.40 -9.14 -2.12
CA ALA A 28 -5.59 -8.97 -3.33
C ALA A 28 -4.77 -7.68 -3.23
N GLU A 29 -3.75 -7.54 -4.08
CA GLU A 29 -2.85 -6.38 -4.03
C GLU A 29 -3.60 -5.05 -4.17
N TYR A 30 -4.55 -4.95 -5.10
CA TYR A 30 -5.30 -3.71 -5.28
C TYR A 30 -6.16 -3.37 -4.05
N GLU A 31 -6.62 -4.38 -3.32
CA GLU A 31 -7.37 -4.17 -2.08
C GLU A 31 -6.46 -3.74 -0.94
N ILE A 32 -5.23 -4.23 -0.92
CA ILE A 32 -4.22 -3.79 0.03
C ILE A 32 -3.92 -2.31 -0.17
N LEU A 33 -3.83 -1.87 -1.42
CA LEU A 33 -3.67 -0.45 -1.72
C LEU A 33 -4.85 0.37 -1.21
N GLU A 34 -6.06 -0.11 -1.41
CA GLU A 34 -7.24 0.56 -0.88
C GLU A 34 -7.17 0.68 0.65
N LEU A 35 -6.82 -0.39 1.34
CA LEU A 35 -6.65 -0.37 2.79
C LEU A 35 -5.59 0.64 3.22
N LEU A 36 -4.45 0.65 2.52
CA LEU A 36 -3.37 1.62 2.79
C LEU A 36 -3.88 3.05 2.69
N LEU A 37 -4.64 3.34 1.64
CA LEU A 37 -5.21 4.68 1.43
C LEU A 37 -6.22 5.08 2.50
N THR A 38 -6.91 4.12 3.13
CA THR A 38 -7.82 4.45 4.24
C THR A 38 -7.08 5.05 5.43
N TYR A 39 -5.83 4.67 5.63
CA TYR A 39 -5.00 5.26 6.69
C TYR A 39 -4.42 6.61 6.28
N ALA A 40 -4.06 6.77 5.00
CA ALA A 40 -3.50 8.02 4.51
C ALA A 40 -4.57 9.12 4.36
N ILE A 41 -5.78 8.73 4.00
CA ILE A 41 -6.90 9.65 3.73
C ILE A 41 -8.12 9.16 4.50
N PRO A 42 -8.16 9.38 5.83
CA PRO A 42 -9.18 8.72 6.67
C PRO A 42 -10.60 9.25 6.50
N ARG A 43 -10.78 10.43 5.94
CA ARG A 43 -12.09 11.09 5.87
C ARG A 43 -12.78 11.03 4.52
N ARG A 44 -12.17 10.39 3.53
CA ARG A 44 -12.73 10.29 2.18
C ARG A 44 -12.87 8.85 1.75
N ASP A 45 -13.82 8.61 0.86
CA ASP A 45 -13.90 7.33 0.17
C ASP A 45 -12.73 7.25 -0.81
N VAL A 46 -11.91 6.23 -0.66
CA VAL A 46 -10.67 6.09 -1.44
C VAL A 46 -10.76 4.98 -2.50
N ARG A 47 -11.93 4.39 -2.71
CA ARG A 47 -12.09 3.28 -3.65
C ARG A 47 -11.75 3.67 -5.08
N THR A 48 -12.30 4.80 -5.53
CA THR A 48 -12.03 5.29 -6.89
C THR A 48 -10.55 5.66 -7.05
N LEU A 49 -10.00 6.38 -6.08
CA LEU A 49 -8.58 6.76 -6.09
C LEU A 49 -7.68 5.52 -6.14
N SER A 50 -7.99 4.51 -5.32
CA SER A 50 -7.24 3.26 -5.29
C SER A 50 -7.19 2.61 -6.67
N ARG A 51 -8.34 2.51 -7.33
CA ARG A 51 -8.42 1.91 -8.67
C ARG A 51 -7.64 2.70 -9.71
N GLN A 52 -7.74 4.02 -9.65
CA GLN A 52 -7.01 4.90 -10.58
C GLN A 52 -5.50 4.78 -10.40
N LEU A 53 -5.03 4.77 -9.17
CA LEU A 53 -3.61 4.64 -8.88
C LEU A 53 -3.07 3.27 -9.28
N TYR A 54 -3.81 2.21 -8.97
CA TYR A 54 -3.40 0.87 -9.34
C TYR A 54 -3.32 0.70 -10.85
N LYS A 55 -4.29 1.26 -11.57
CA LYS A 55 -4.30 1.23 -13.03
C LYS A 55 -3.13 2.03 -13.61
N LYS A 56 -2.85 3.21 -13.06
CA LYS A 56 -1.80 4.10 -13.57
C LYS A 56 -0.40 3.53 -13.34
N TYR A 57 -0.13 3.04 -12.14
CA TYR A 57 1.22 2.58 -11.77
C TYR A 57 1.42 1.07 -11.95
N GLY A 58 0.36 0.31 -12.06
CA GLY A 58 0.41 -1.13 -12.34
C GLY A 58 0.58 -2.02 -11.13
N CYS A 59 1.31 -1.56 -10.11
CA CYS A 59 1.51 -2.29 -8.86
C CYS A 59 1.88 -1.32 -7.74
N ILE A 60 1.80 -1.79 -6.51
CA ILE A 60 2.13 -0.95 -5.33
C ILE A 60 3.59 -0.53 -5.35
N HIS A 61 4.50 -1.42 -5.76
CA HIS A 61 5.92 -1.08 -5.82
C HIS A 61 6.17 0.17 -6.68
N ASN A 62 5.59 0.20 -7.88
CA ASN A 62 5.77 1.33 -8.79
C ASN A 62 5.18 2.62 -8.23
N LEU A 63 4.05 2.50 -7.54
CA LEU A 63 3.42 3.64 -6.88
C LEU A 63 4.34 4.22 -5.80
N LEU A 64 4.86 3.37 -4.93
CA LEU A 64 5.73 3.81 -3.83
C LEU A 64 7.07 4.36 -4.33
N ALA A 65 7.58 3.82 -5.43
CA ALA A 65 8.85 4.24 -6.02
C ALA A 65 8.72 5.48 -6.90
N ALA A 66 7.51 5.91 -7.24
CA ALA A 66 7.29 7.04 -8.14
C ALA A 66 7.85 8.34 -7.53
N PRO A 67 8.39 9.26 -8.36
CA PRO A 67 8.83 10.57 -7.85
C PRO A 67 7.69 11.34 -7.21
N THR A 68 8.02 12.16 -6.22
CA THR A 68 7.01 12.97 -5.52
C THR A 68 6.20 13.83 -6.50
N GLU A 69 6.85 14.41 -7.50
CA GLU A 69 6.20 15.23 -8.51
C GLU A 69 5.12 14.44 -9.27
N SER A 70 5.42 13.20 -9.63
CA SER A 70 4.45 12.32 -10.29
C SER A 70 3.26 12.02 -9.38
N LEU A 71 3.53 11.74 -8.11
CA LEU A 71 2.47 11.45 -7.13
C LEU A 71 1.52 12.63 -6.97
N LEU A 72 2.06 13.85 -6.89
CA LEU A 72 1.27 15.06 -6.69
C LEU A 72 0.43 15.44 -7.91
N GLU A 73 0.72 14.91 -9.09
CA GLU A 73 -0.10 15.11 -10.28
C GLU A 73 -1.45 14.40 -10.21
N ASN A 74 -1.59 13.44 -9.32
CA ASN A 74 -2.83 12.68 -9.20
C ASN A 74 -3.84 13.46 -8.37
N GLU A 75 -5.07 13.58 -8.89
CA GLU A 75 -6.16 14.16 -8.12
C GLU A 75 -6.41 13.31 -6.87
N GLY A 76 -6.50 13.97 -5.74
CA GLY A 76 -6.70 13.29 -4.46
C GLY A 76 -5.41 12.98 -3.70
N ILE A 77 -4.25 13.11 -4.35
CA ILE A 77 -2.94 12.93 -3.71
C ILE A 77 -2.35 14.31 -3.39
N LYS A 78 -2.22 14.60 -2.11
CA LYS A 78 -1.59 15.84 -1.63
C LYS A 78 -0.28 15.50 -0.93
N GLU A 79 0.39 16.54 -0.44
CA GLU A 79 1.72 16.42 0.16
C GLU A 79 1.75 15.35 1.26
N ASN A 80 0.75 15.31 2.15
CA ASN A 80 0.74 14.34 3.24
C ASN A 80 0.69 12.90 2.73
N THR A 81 -0.12 12.62 1.72
CA THR A 81 -0.24 11.28 1.17
C THR A 81 1.02 10.90 0.40
N ALA A 82 1.58 11.81 -0.38
CA ALA A 82 2.84 11.57 -1.09
C ALA A 82 3.97 11.27 -0.10
N THR A 83 4.05 12.05 0.98
CA THR A 83 5.03 11.82 2.04
C THR A 83 4.84 10.46 2.69
N PHE A 84 3.59 10.08 2.97
CA PHE A 84 3.26 8.79 3.54
C PHE A 84 3.80 7.65 2.67
N PHE A 85 3.58 7.70 1.37
CA PHE A 85 4.11 6.70 0.44
C PHE A 85 5.64 6.67 0.47
N LYS A 86 6.30 7.82 0.52
CA LYS A 86 7.75 7.89 0.57
C LYS A 86 8.32 7.35 1.88
N VAL A 87 7.63 7.57 2.98
CA VAL A 87 8.02 6.99 4.28
C VAL A 87 7.95 5.47 4.21
N ILE A 88 6.87 4.91 3.66
CA ILE A 88 6.75 3.46 3.51
C ILE A 88 7.86 2.91 2.63
N HIS A 89 8.13 3.55 1.50
CA HIS A 89 9.20 3.12 0.60
C HIS A 89 10.56 3.12 1.32
N LYS A 90 10.82 4.16 2.09
CA LYS A 90 12.06 4.25 2.88
C LYS A 90 12.14 3.15 3.94
N LEU A 91 11.04 2.87 4.63
CA LEU A 91 11.01 1.80 5.62
C LEU A 91 11.31 0.45 4.99
N MET A 92 10.77 0.19 3.80
CA MET A 92 11.07 -1.05 3.07
C MET A 92 12.54 -1.15 2.70
N GLN A 93 13.15 -0.05 2.27
CA GLN A 93 14.59 -0.01 1.95
C GLN A 93 15.45 -0.27 3.19
N LEU A 94 15.08 0.33 4.32
CA LEU A 94 15.81 0.14 5.58
C LEU A 94 15.68 -1.29 6.08
N GLU A 95 14.50 -1.88 6.00
CA GLU A 95 14.27 -3.27 6.39
C GLU A 95 15.12 -4.21 5.53
N TYR A 96 15.12 -3.99 4.23
CA TYR A 96 15.91 -4.78 3.29
C TYR A 96 17.40 -4.69 3.60
N LYS A 97 17.91 -3.48 3.85
CA LYS A 97 19.30 -3.26 4.24
C LYS A 97 19.66 -3.99 5.54
N ASN A 98 18.79 -3.90 6.55
CA ASN A 98 19.02 -4.56 7.83
C ASN A 98 19.09 -6.08 7.68
N VAL A 99 18.24 -6.65 6.84
CA VAL A 99 18.27 -8.09 6.55
C VAL A 99 19.60 -8.47 5.89
N LEU A 100 20.07 -7.70 4.91
CA LEU A 100 21.33 -7.96 4.23
C LEU A 100 22.54 -7.82 5.18
N ASP A 101 22.54 -6.82 6.04
CA ASP A 101 23.64 -6.54 6.95
C ASP A 101 23.73 -7.55 8.10
N SER A 102 22.66 -8.26 8.42
CA SER A 102 22.61 -9.18 9.55
C SER A 102 23.08 -10.59 9.25
N GLU A 103 23.38 -10.92 7.98
CA GLU A 103 23.65 -12.30 7.55
C GLU A 103 24.94 -12.36 6.70
N PRO A 104 25.63 -13.53 6.63
CA PRO A 104 26.73 -13.74 5.68
C PRO A 104 26.26 -13.51 4.23
N ILE A 105 27.18 -13.08 3.37
CA ILE A 105 26.86 -12.64 2.00
C ILE A 105 26.05 -13.68 1.22
N PHE A 106 26.51 -14.96 1.19
CA PHE A 106 25.78 -15.96 0.41
C PHE A 106 24.43 -16.33 1.03
N TYR A 107 24.32 -16.21 2.35
CA TYR A 107 23.07 -16.45 3.06
C TYR A 107 22.07 -15.34 2.75
N ASN A 108 22.58 -14.10 2.66
CA ASN A 108 21.77 -12.95 2.25
C ASN A 108 21.22 -13.12 0.83
N TYR A 109 22.03 -13.69 -0.07
CA TYR A 109 21.60 -13.95 -1.44
C TYR A 109 20.43 -14.96 -1.46
N GLU A 110 20.53 -16.02 -0.69
CA GLU A 110 19.46 -17.02 -0.56
C GLU A 110 18.19 -16.40 0.03
N LYS A 111 18.33 -15.61 1.09
CA LYS A 111 17.19 -14.88 1.68
C LYS A 111 16.56 -13.92 0.69
N LEU A 112 17.35 -13.21 -0.08
CA LEU A 112 16.84 -12.30 -1.11
C LEU A 112 16.06 -13.07 -2.16
N GLU A 113 16.59 -14.19 -2.63
CA GLU A 113 15.90 -15.04 -3.60
C GLU A 113 14.56 -15.53 -3.04
N ASN A 114 14.56 -16.01 -1.81
CA ASN A 114 13.35 -16.48 -1.15
C ASN A 114 12.33 -15.34 -0.94
N TYR A 115 12.81 -14.16 -0.57
CA TYR A 115 11.96 -12.99 -0.42
C TYR A 115 11.30 -12.60 -1.74
N CYS A 116 12.05 -12.58 -2.83
CA CYS A 116 11.50 -12.29 -4.15
C CYS A 116 10.47 -13.34 -4.57
N LYS A 117 10.74 -14.62 -4.32
CA LYS A 117 9.79 -15.70 -4.59
C LYS A 117 8.51 -15.53 -3.76
N SER A 118 8.66 -15.17 -2.51
CA SER A 118 7.54 -14.92 -1.61
C SER A 118 6.64 -13.80 -2.13
N ILE A 119 7.23 -12.70 -2.60
CA ILE A 119 6.47 -11.59 -3.17
C ILE A 119 5.73 -12.04 -4.43
N LEU A 120 6.40 -12.77 -5.31
CA LEU A 120 5.82 -13.21 -6.58
C LEU A 120 4.76 -14.28 -6.40
N SER A 121 4.95 -15.20 -5.45
CA SER A 121 4.00 -16.29 -5.21
C SER A 121 2.90 -15.94 -4.22
N GLY A 122 3.11 -14.94 -3.39
CA GLY A 122 2.13 -14.47 -2.41
C GLY A 122 0.94 -13.73 -2.99
N LYS A 123 0.82 -13.73 -4.30
CA LYS A 123 -0.29 -13.11 -5.03
C LYS A 123 -1.45 -14.06 -5.23
N ALA A 124 -1.55 -15.02 -4.44
CA ALA A 124 -2.70 -15.92 -4.56
C ALA A 124 -3.98 -15.20 -4.21
#